data_08d94d85167cad8fe2c27385ff35b286
#
_entry.id   08d94d85167cad8fe2c27385ff35b286
#
_cell.length_a   1.000
_cell.length_b   1.000
_cell.length_c   1.000
_cell.angle_alpha   90.00
_cell.angle_beta   90.00
_cell.angle_gamma   90.00
#
_symmetry.space_group_name_H-M   'P 1'
#
loop_
_entity.id
_entity.type
_entity.pdbx_description
1 polymer ?
#
loop_
_entity_poly.entity_id
_entity_poly.type
_entity_poly.pdbx_seq_one_letter_code
_entity_poly.pdbx_strand_id
1 'polypeptide(L)'
;MKSTDKILAILACIIAFNFVIFESKAQKFNIIKNSLKAATKNSFKVVTNAKIIESAIETQKYPMPQKALPNMGVLSTTKYINSPNNNNNNKGIIPNPKNLHNGKIAPNFINSFNGKNHKIPIHKATAINRMMKYIKRTENRFLNYAKISSQSIDTADMNVFPISPGQIKIAEYLENELCGICKGSDATIIRSNDQYVYVKIPSNIKNKDVPSLMFMAHLDVTPEAPAQNIKPIVHYNYDGGDIKLPTGIVLSPNSPQGTHLKNCKGKTIITSDGSTLLGADDKAGVTVLVGAIEIIVKNKKIKHGDLYFVFSQNEDIGRAADRFEGKYVDGNPDIIIDVDGNMPDKFSIENFTASMLNYHFIGHDTHPGDGFVNKYGDALTAASYFIGQIDPKKHPSASKDKQGYIHCYSMTHPTDSMGKELVEDYLVKVRLRYFDKNEGDTLRQMLKNAEILTAKAYPFVKIEAGHETMQYENIAYTMYPGTAEIITKSADKYGLKMSPCSERGGTTSAMMAAKGLRGGPCIYSGQQAAHSVYEWVCVEDMVRMTYVTISITKNVADMKKDK
;
A
#
# COMPACT_ATOMS: atom_id res chain seq x y z
N MET A 1 26.08 -45.86 -11.02
CA MET A 1 25.18 -45.05 -11.86
C MET A 1 25.95 -43.83 -12.34
N LYS A 2 26.16 -43.74 -13.65
CA LYS A 2 26.96 -42.67 -14.25
C LYS A 2 26.23 -41.32 -14.16
N SER A 3 26.98 -40.26 -14.04
CA SER A 3 26.53 -38.86 -13.93
C SER A 3 25.43 -38.45 -14.94
N THR A 4 25.42 -39.09 -16.09
CA THR A 4 24.46 -38.90 -17.18
C THR A 4 23.02 -39.27 -16.84
N ASP A 5 22.79 -40.26 -15.97
CA ASP A 5 21.44 -40.72 -15.64
C ASP A 5 20.73 -39.74 -14.66
N LYS A 6 21.50 -39.02 -13.83
CA LYS A 6 20.98 -37.95 -12.96
C LYS A 6 20.59 -36.71 -13.75
N ILE A 7 21.34 -36.37 -14.77
CA ILE A 7 21.08 -35.21 -15.64
C ILE A 7 19.83 -35.46 -16.49
N LEU A 8 19.64 -36.67 -17.03
CA LEU A 8 18.43 -37.02 -17.78
C LEU A 8 17.17 -37.01 -16.91
N ALA A 9 17.26 -37.46 -15.66
CA ALA A 9 16.12 -37.40 -14.72
C ALA A 9 15.73 -35.97 -14.36
N ILE A 10 16.71 -35.09 -14.17
CA ILE A 10 16.47 -33.66 -13.88
C ILE A 10 15.90 -32.94 -15.12
N LEU A 11 16.41 -33.22 -16.33
CA LEU A 11 15.84 -32.67 -17.56
C LEU A 11 14.40 -33.13 -17.81
N ALA A 12 14.08 -34.41 -17.55
CA ALA A 12 12.72 -34.91 -17.65
C ALA A 12 11.76 -34.25 -16.68
N CYS A 13 12.21 -33.94 -15.45
CA CYS A 13 11.43 -33.17 -14.46
C CYS A 13 11.23 -31.71 -14.88
N ILE A 14 12.24 -31.06 -15.45
CA ILE A 14 12.16 -29.67 -15.93
C ILE A 14 11.24 -29.57 -17.15
N ILE A 15 11.29 -30.50 -18.08
CA ILE A 15 10.41 -30.54 -19.25
C ILE A 15 8.97 -30.81 -18.82
N ALA A 16 8.72 -31.72 -17.87
CA ALA A 16 7.39 -31.97 -17.31
C ALA A 16 6.83 -30.74 -16.58
N PHE A 17 7.67 -29.98 -15.87
CA PHE A 17 7.28 -28.77 -15.15
C PHE A 17 6.89 -27.62 -16.10
N ASN A 18 7.59 -27.46 -17.21
CA ASN A 18 7.28 -26.41 -18.20
C ASN A 18 6.04 -26.73 -19.05
N PHE A 19 5.74 -28.02 -19.28
CA PHE A 19 4.53 -28.42 -20.02
C PHE A 19 3.24 -28.28 -19.18
N VAL A 20 3.33 -28.31 -17.85
CA VAL A 20 2.19 -28.16 -16.92
C VAL A 20 1.57 -26.76 -16.98
N ILE A 21 2.24 -25.78 -17.55
CA ILE A 21 1.77 -24.39 -17.59
C ILE A 21 0.74 -24.12 -18.72
N PHE A 22 0.64 -24.99 -19.76
CA PHE A 22 -0.08 -24.65 -21.00
C PHE A 22 -1.31 -25.47 -21.39
N GLU A 23 -1.74 -26.54 -20.67
CA GLU A 23 -2.89 -27.36 -21.09
C GLU A 23 -3.91 -27.71 -19.99
N SER A 24 -5.15 -28.12 -20.37
CA SER A 24 -6.26 -28.42 -19.47
C SER A 24 -6.00 -29.60 -18.51
N LYS A 25 -6.59 -29.59 -17.31
CA LYS A 25 -6.30 -30.53 -16.21
C LYS A 25 -6.41 -32.02 -16.55
N ALA A 26 -7.29 -32.40 -17.47
CA ALA A 26 -7.50 -33.82 -17.84
C ALA A 26 -6.44 -34.37 -18.79
N GLN A 27 -5.94 -33.56 -19.74
CA GLN A 27 -4.86 -33.92 -20.64
C GLN A 27 -3.51 -34.03 -19.91
N LYS A 28 -3.27 -33.13 -18.96
CA LYS A 28 -2.05 -33.09 -18.13
C LYS A 28 -1.85 -34.37 -17.31
N PHE A 29 -2.94 -34.92 -16.76
CA PHE A 29 -2.85 -36.13 -15.94
C PHE A 29 -2.44 -37.38 -16.77
N ASN A 30 -2.92 -37.49 -18.00
CA ASN A 30 -2.59 -38.61 -18.89
C ASN A 30 -1.16 -38.50 -19.44
N ILE A 31 -0.66 -37.31 -19.74
CA ILE A 31 0.72 -37.10 -20.20
C ILE A 31 1.72 -37.45 -19.10
N ILE A 32 1.48 -36.99 -17.87
CA ILE A 32 2.33 -37.30 -16.70
C ILE A 32 2.33 -38.81 -16.42
N LYS A 33 1.18 -39.46 -16.47
CA LYS A 33 1.03 -40.89 -16.23
C LYS A 33 1.76 -41.75 -17.30
N ASN A 34 1.72 -41.32 -18.55
CA ASN A 34 2.40 -42.01 -19.65
C ASN A 34 3.92 -41.76 -19.64
N SER A 35 4.38 -40.58 -19.28
CA SER A 35 5.79 -40.24 -19.11
C SER A 35 6.42 -40.98 -17.92
N LEU A 36 5.70 -41.11 -16.82
CA LEU A 36 6.10 -41.90 -15.65
C LEU A 36 6.15 -43.41 -15.97
N LYS A 37 5.20 -43.96 -16.78
CA LYS A 37 5.24 -45.37 -17.23
C LYS A 37 6.44 -45.66 -18.16
N ALA A 38 6.85 -44.68 -18.97
CA ALA A 38 8.03 -44.83 -19.82
C ALA A 38 9.34 -44.82 -19.01
N ALA A 39 9.41 -43.99 -17.96
CA ALA A 39 10.56 -43.89 -17.07
C ALA A 39 10.71 -45.10 -16.11
N THR A 40 9.59 -45.74 -15.71
CA THR A 40 9.61 -46.89 -14.79
C THR A 40 9.96 -48.21 -15.43
N LYS A 41 10.02 -48.29 -16.78
CA LYS A 41 10.46 -49.53 -17.48
C LYS A 41 11.97 -49.81 -17.39
N ASN A 42 12.76 -48.83 -16.94
CA ASN A 42 14.24 -48.93 -16.95
C ASN A 42 14.97 -48.80 -15.62
N SER A 43 14.31 -48.69 -14.45
CA SER A 43 15.02 -48.83 -13.16
C SER A 43 14.12 -48.86 -11.92
N PHE A 44 14.35 -49.82 -11.05
CA PHE A 44 13.61 -50.20 -9.84
C PHE A 44 13.75 -49.23 -8.65
N LYS A 45 14.31 -48.02 -8.82
CA LYS A 45 14.55 -47.04 -7.75
C LYS A 45 13.73 -45.73 -7.84
N VAL A 46 12.80 -45.62 -8.77
CA VAL A 46 11.98 -44.40 -8.98
C VAL A 46 10.70 -44.39 -8.11
N VAL A 47 10.33 -45.52 -7.51
CA VAL A 47 9.06 -45.66 -6.75
C VAL A 47 9.04 -44.79 -5.47
N THR A 48 10.18 -44.50 -4.86
CA THR A 48 10.25 -43.67 -3.64
C THR A 48 10.05 -42.17 -3.94
N ASN A 49 10.46 -41.73 -5.12
CA ASN A 49 10.29 -40.32 -5.52
C ASN A 49 8.88 -40.00 -6.05
N ALA A 50 8.17 -41.01 -6.59
CA ALA A 50 6.79 -40.84 -7.01
C ALA A 50 5.83 -40.59 -5.84
N LYS A 51 6.05 -41.23 -4.70
CA LYS A 51 5.27 -40.98 -3.44
C LYS A 51 5.51 -39.60 -2.87
N ILE A 52 6.71 -39.03 -3.02
CA ILE A 52 7.02 -37.65 -2.61
C ILE A 52 6.30 -36.63 -3.50
N ILE A 53 6.19 -36.93 -4.79
CA ILE A 53 5.49 -36.09 -5.76
C ILE A 53 3.96 -36.17 -5.54
N GLU A 54 3.40 -37.34 -5.26
CA GLU A 54 1.98 -37.49 -4.89
C GLU A 54 1.64 -36.76 -3.58
N SER A 55 2.49 -36.84 -2.57
CA SER A 55 2.32 -36.09 -1.31
C SER A 55 2.43 -34.56 -1.52
N ALA A 56 3.28 -34.09 -2.43
CA ALA A 56 3.39 -32.66 -2.76
C ALA A 56 2.19 -32.15 -3.57
N ILE A 57 1.54 -33.01 -4.34
CA ILE A 57 0.32 -32.67 -5.09
C ILE A 57 -0.93 -32.66 -4.20
N GLU A 58 -0.99 -33.51 -3.18
CA GLU A 58 -2.11 -33.54 -2.21
C GLU A 58 -2.06 -32.37 -1.20
N THR A 59 -0.88 -31.80 -0.92
CA THR A 59 -0.75 -30.64 -0.01
C THR A 59 -1.05 -29.29 -0.66
N GLN A 60 -1.19 -29.20 -1.98
CA GLN A 60 -1.60 -27.97 -2.67
C GLN A 60 -3.12 -27.88 -2.92
N LYS A 61 -3.95 -28.10 -1.91
CA LYS A 61 -5.37 -27.78 -1.91
C LYS A 61 -5.65 -26.36 -1.45
N TYR A 62 -5.06 -25.35 -2.09
CA TYR A 62 -5.52 -23.96 -2.00
C TYR A 62 -5.85 -23.45 -3.40
N PRO A 63 -7.07 -22.94 -3.63
CA PRO A 63 -7.46 -22.44 -4.94
C PRO A 63 -6.79 -21.09 -5.20
N MET A 64 -5.95 -21.04 -6.24
CA MET A 64 -5.48 -19.78 -6.83
C MET A 64 -6.58 -19.19 -7.71
N PRO A 65 -6.75 -17.85 -7.76
CA PRO A 65 -7.80 -17.22 -8.55
C PRO A 65 -7.55 -17.40 -10.05
N GLN A 66 -8.58 -17.80 -10.77
CA GLN A 66 -8.56 -17.93 -12.23
C GLN A 66 -8.62 -16.54 -12.87
N LYS A 67 -7.66 -16.20 -13.72
CA LYS A 67 -7.74 -15.08 -14.67
C LYS A 67 -8.85 -15.37 -15.68
N ALA A 68 -9.86 -14.51 -15.72
CA ALA A 68 -10.88 -14.50 -16.77
C ALA A 68 -10.31 -13.88 -18.04
N LEU A 69 -10.40 -14.59 -19.17
CA LEU A 69 -10.22 -14.05 -20.52
C LEU A 69 -11.55 -13.51 -21.04
N PRO A 70 -11.57 -12.44 -21.86
CA PRO A 70 -12.79 -11.84 -22.36
C PRO A 70 -13.41 -12.69 -23.47
N ASN A 71 -14.71 -13.02 -23.34
CA ASN A 71 -15.51 -13.58 -24.43
C ASN A 71 -16.27 -12.47 -25.15
N MET A 72 -16.02 -12.39 -26.45
CA MET A 72 -16.85 -11.63 -27.40
C MET A 72 -18.17 -12.37 -27.64
N GLY A 73 -19.23 -11.58 -27.81
CA GLY A 73 -20.60 -11.94 -27.75
C GLY A 73 -21.16 -12.85 -28.85
N VAL A 74 -22.31 -13.41 -28.56
CA VAL A 74 -23.41 -13.58 -29.53
C VAL A 74 -24.73 -13.44 -28.78
N LEU A 75 -25.61 -12.63 -29.35
CA LEU A 75 -27.03 -12.47 -29.00
C LEU A 75 -27.81 -13.75 -29.28
N SER A 76 -28.67 -14.17 -28.37
CA SER A 76 -30.01 -14.61 -28.78
C SER A 76 -30.98 -14.72 -27.58
N THR A 77 -32.17 -14.26 -27.84
CA THR A 77 -33.43 -14.26 -27.11
C THR A 77 -33.92 -15.64 -26.70
N THR A 78 -34.57 -15.84 -25.53
CA THR A 78 -35.98 -16.16 -25.40
C THR A 78 -36.40 -16.67 -24.01
N LYS A 79 -37.50 -16.08 -23.55
CA LYS A 79 -38.68 -16.59 -22.82
C LYS A 79 -38.62 -17.08 -21.36
N TYR A 80 -39.43 -16.38 -20.61
CA TYR A 80 -40.09 -16.74 -19.34
C TYR A 80 -40.78 -18.10 -19.36
N ILE A 81 -40.66 -18.86 -18.25
CA ILE A 81 -41.73 -19.72 -17.73
C ILE A 81 -41.67 -19.68 -16.19
N ASN A 82 -42.88 -19.53 -15.59
CA ASN A 82 -43.18 -19.43 -14.17
C ASN A 82 -43.20 -20.79 -13.43
N SER A 83 -42.70 -20.76 -12.17
CA SER A 83 -43.22 -21.35 -10.91
C SER A 83 -43.34 -22.88 -10.75
N PRO A 84 -43.55 -23.48 -9.54
CA PRO A 84 -43.74 -22.88 -8.22
C PRO A 84 -42.99 -23.56 -7.04
N ASN A 85 -42.99 -22.86 -5.93
CA ASN A 85 -42.93 -23.27 -4.51
C ASN A 85 -42.06 -24.46 -4.06
N ASN A 86 -41.07 -24.17 -3.20
CA ASN A 86 -41.05 -24.83 -1.89
C ASN A 86 -40.32 -24.00 -0.84
N ASN A 87 -41.00 -23.88 0.29
CA ASN A 87 -40.57 -23.25 1.53
C ASN A 87 -39.23 -23.82 2.04
N ASN A 88 -38.27 -22.96 2.36
CA ASN A 88 -37.51 -23.12 3.59
C ASN A 88 -36.99 -21.76 4.04
N ASN A 89 -37.41 -21.37 5.24
CA ASN A 89 -37.06 -20.19 5.96
C ASN A 89 -35.54 -20.15 6.26
N ASN A 90 -34.82 -19.23 5.64
CA ASN A 90 -33.69 -18.57 6.24
C ASN A 90 -33.70 -17.13 5.76
N LYS A 91 -34.53 -16.32 6.39
CA LYS A 91 -34.50 -14.87 6.28
C LYS A 91 -33.21 -14.40 6.95
N GLY A 92 -32.22 -14.04 6.12
CA GLY A 92 -31.18 -13.09 6.53
C GLY A 92 -31.89 -11.81 6.98
N ILE A 93 -31.92 -11.58 8.27
CA ILE A 93 -32.51 -10.40 8.90
C ILE A 93 -31.64 -9.21 8.51
N ILE A 94 -32.09 -8.46 7.50
CA ILE A 94 -31.66 -7.06 7.35
C ILE A 94 -32.29 -6.34 8.56
N PRO A 95 -31.49 -5.81 9.51
CA PRO A 95 -32.07 -5.10 10.65
C PRO A 95 -32.81 -3.86 10.14
N ASN A 96 -34.10 -3.78 10.43
CA ASN A 96 -34.91 -2.62 10.18
C ASN A 96 -34.27 -1.41 10.88
N PRO A 97 -34.08 -0.26 10.21
CA PRO A 97 -33.51 0.95 10.81
C PRO A 97 -34.23 1.44 12.07
N LYS A 98 -35.46 1.00 12.31
CA LYS A 98 -36.24 1.31 13.52
C LYS A 98 -35.76 0.58 14.79
N ASN A 99 -34.93 -0.47 14.67
CA ASN A 99 -34.43 -1.21 15.84
C ASN A 99 -33.09 -0.66 16.39
N LEU A 100 -32.63 0.48 15.88
CA LEU A 100 -31.41 1.18 16.37
C LEU A 100 -31.59 1.86 17.74
N HIS A 101 -32.77 1.80 18.34
CA HIS A 101 -33.02 2.43 19.66
C HIS A 101 -32.40 1.68 20.85
N ASN A 102 -31.88 0.47 20.67
CA ASN A 102 -31.25 -0.33 21.73
C ASN A 102 -29.76 -0.69 21.47
N GLY A 103 -29.11 -0.04 20.52
CA GLY A 103 -27.69 -0.22 20.27
C GLY A 103 -26.85 0.30 21.43
N LYS A 104 -26.54 -0.55 22.40
CA LYS A 104 -25.55 -0.24 23.44
C LYS A 104 -24.19 -0.20 22.78
N ILE A 105 -23.63 1.01 22.62
CA ILE A 105 -22.16 1.14 22.40
C ILE A 105 -21.51 0.42 23.59
N ALA A 106 -20.51 -0.43 23.28
CA ALA A 106 -19.76 -1.09 24.34
C ALA A 106 -19.31 -0.04 25.36
N PRO A 107 -19.59 -0.20 26.63
CA PRO A 107 -19.26 0.81 27.68
C PRO A 107 -17.78 1.20 27.66
N ASN A 108 -16.92 0.28 27.24
CA ASN A 108 -15.46 0.47 27.13
C ASN A 108 -15.05 1.49 26.06
N PHE A 109 -15.84 1.65 24.97
CA PHE A 109 -15.52 2.63 23.93
C PHE A 109 -15.74 4.07 24.42
N ILE A 110 -16.83 4.32 25.13
CA ILE A 110 -17.11 5.64 25.71
C ILE A 110 -16.08 6.00 26.79
N ASN A 111 -15.66 5.02 27.59
CA ASN A 111 -14.65 5.21 28.63
C ASN A 111 -13.26 5.52 28.06
N SER A 112 -12.92 4.98 26.87
CA SER A 112 -11.63 5.25 26.21
C SER A 112 -11.49 6.70 25.72
N PHE A 113 -12.60 7.43 25.48
CA PHE A 113 -12.57 8.86 25.15
C PHE A 113 -12.28 9.76 26.34
N ASN A 114 -12.51 9.30 27.56
CA ASN A 114 -12.38 10.11 28.77
C ASN A 114 -11.06 9.90 29.53
N GLY A 115 -10.22 8.96 29.13
CA GLY A 115 -8.87 8.75 29.70
C GLY A 115 -8.82 8.39 31.19
N LYS A 116 -9.96 8.27 31.89
CA LYS A 116 -10.08 7.84 33.31
C LYS A 116 -11.47 7.25 33.58
N ASN A 117 -11.52 6.24 34.43
CA ASN A 117 -12.76 5.59 34.93
C ASN A 117 -13.61 6.54 35.80
N HIS A 118 -14.22 7.55 35.23
CA HIS A 118 -15.18 8.38 35.95
C HIS A 118 -16.61 7.99 35.57
N LYS A 119 -17.43 7.66 36.62
CA LYS A 119 -18.88 7.51 36.50
C LYS A 119 -19.44 8.79 35.90
N ILE A 120 -20.01 8.69 34.70
CA ILE A 120 -20.55 9.82 33.95
C ILE A 120 -21.90 10.25 34.58
N PRO A 121 -22.10 11.51 35.00
CA PRO A 121 -23.41 12.04 35.47
C PRO A 121 -24.44 12.19 34.33
N ILE A 122 -25.69 12.48 34.66
CA ILE A 122 -26.93 12.40 33.86
C ILE A 122 -26.98 13.29 32.59
N HIS A 123 -26.04 14.15 32.31
CA HIS A 123 -25.88 14.78 30.98
C HIS A 123 -25.46 13.78 29.89
N LYS A 124 -25.49 12.49 30.19
CA LYS A 124 -25.08 11.34 29.42
C LYS A 124 -25.81 11.15 28.11
N ALA A 125 -27.12 11.24 28.08
CA ALA A 125 -27.90 10.95 26.87
C ALA A 125 -27.53 11.92 25.74
N THR A 126 -27.29 13.18 26.02
CA THR A 126 -26.92 14.19 25.02
C THR A 126 -25.50 13.95 24.47
N ALA A 127 -24.53 13.58 25.33
CA ALA A 127 -23.17 13.31 24.92
C ALA A 127 -23.10 12.00 24.10
N ILE A 128 -23.80 10.96 24.54
CA ILE A 128 -23.93 9.68 23.82
C ILE A 128 -24.58 9.90 22.44
N ASN A 129 -25.69 10.65 22.38
CA ASN A 129 -26.39 10.93 21.13
C ASN A 129 -25.51 11.76 20.16
N ARG A 130 -24.70 12.70 20.66
CA ARG A 130 -23.73 13.43 19.84
C ARG A 130 -22.66 12.51 19.29
N MET A 131 -22.14 11.60 20.10
CA MET A 131 -21.13 10.64 19.69
C MET A 131 -21.69 9.65 18.64
N MET A 132 -22.90 9.11 18.86
CA MET A 132 -23.58 8.23 17.90
C MET A 132 -23.79 8.93 16.56
N LYS A 133 -24.24 10.20 16.59
CA LYS A 133 -24.41 11.02 15.38
C LYS A 133 -23.08 11.23 14.66
N TYR A 134 -21.99 11.36 15.40
CA TYR A 134 -20.66 11.56 14.83
C TYR A 134 -20.13 10.26 14.21
N ILE A 135 -20.26 9.12 14.90
CA ILE A 135 -19.94 7.79 14.35
C ILE A 135 -20.69 7.54 13.03
N LYS A 136 -22.01 7.78 13.01
CA LYS A 136 -22.82 7.60 11.80
C LYS A 136 -22.43 8.55 10.67
N ARG A 137 -21.98 9.76 10.97
CA ARG A 137 -21.45 10.69 9.97
C ARG A 137 -20.14 10.18 9.38
N THR A 138 -19.21 9.72 10.22
CA THR A 138 -17.93 9.13 9.80
C THR A 138 -18.16 7.91 8.92
N GLU A 139 -19.05 7.00 9.33
CA GLU A 139 -19.47 5.85 8.52
C GLU A 139 -19.98 6.27 7.14
N ASN A 140 -20.94 7.20 7.09
CA ASN A 140 -21.54 7.64 5.83
C ASN A 140 -20.51 8.33 4.91
N ARG A 141 -19.61 9.15 5.49
CA ARG A 141 -18.52 9.79 4.74
C ARG A 141 -17.62 8.76 4.10
N PHE A 142 -17.12 7.81 4.88
CA PHE A 142 -16.29 6.73 4.37
C PHE A 142 -17.00 5.91 3.27
N LEU A 143 -18.25 5.52 3.48
CA LEU A 143 -19.06 4.77 2.50
C LEU A 143 -19.24 5.53 1.18
N ASN A 144 -19.34 6.87 1.22
CA ASN A 144 -19.43 7.68 0.01
C ASN A 144 -18.11 7.69 -0.76
N TYR A 145 -16.97 7.81 -0.06
CA TYR A 145 -15.65 7.74 -0.68
C TYR A 145 -15.33 6.34 -1.21
N ALA A 146 -15.60 5.30 -0.44
CA ALA A 146 -15.31 3.92 -0.82
C ALA A 146 -16.00 3.50 -2.13
N LYS A 147 -17.20 4.01 -2.40
CA LYS A 147 -17.95 3.73 -3.65
C LYS A 147 -17.36 4.38 -4.90
N ILE A 148 -16.44 5.32 -4.77
CA ILE A 148 -15.76 5.95 -5.90
C ILE A 148 -14.50 5.14 -6.21
N SER A 149 -14.49 4.45 -7.34
CA SER A 149 -13.32 3.70 -7.81
C SER A 149 -12.25 4.68 -8.32
N SER A 150 -11.27 5.00 -7.46
CA SER A 150 -10.20 5.95 -7.75
C SER A 150 -8.86 5.27 -8.02
N GLN A 151 -8.89 4.11 -8.66
CA GLN A 151 -7.71 3.30 -8.92
C GLN A 151 -6.67 4.06 -9.74
N SER A 152 -5.42 4.05 -9.28
CA SER A 152 -4.26 4.59 -9.98
C SER A 152 -3.99 3.81 -11.26
N ILE A 153 -3.44 4.49 -12.25
CA ILE A 153 -3.00 3.89 -13.52
C ILE A 153 -1.49 3.82 -13.48
N ASP A 154 -0.95 2.59 -13.35
CA ASP A 154 0.49 2.39 -13.47
C ASP A 154 0.91 2.55 -14.93
N THR A 155 2.00 3.27 -15.16
CA THR A 155 2.55 3.52 -16.50
C THR A 155 4.08 3.37 -16.46
N ALA A 156 4.63 2.78 -17.52
CA ALA A 156 6.08 2.70 -17.69
C ALA A 156 6.70 4.05 -18.05
N ASP A 157 5.93 4.99 -18.61
CA ASP A 157 6.39 6.34 -18.93
C ASP A 157 6.29 7.26 -17.71
N MET A 158 7.43 7.51 -17.08
CA MET A 158 7.54 8.38 -15.91
C MET A 158 7.28 9.87 -16.21
N ASN A 159 7.28 10.29 -17.47
CA ASN A 159 6.95 11.67 -17.86
C ASN A 159 5.44 11.92 -17.85
N VAL A 160 4.64 10.87 -17.98
CA VAL A 160 3.18 10.96 -17.92
C VAL A 160 2.75 10.80 -16.44
N PHE A 161 1.91 11.73 -15.95
CA PHE A 161 1.23 11.62 -14.67
C PHE A 161 -0.24 11.30 -14.94
N PRO A 162 -0.60 10.02 -15.06
CA PRO A 162 -1.95 9.63 -15.43
C PRO A 162 -2.92 9.86 -14.27
N ILE A 163 -4.08 10.42 -14.58
CA ILE A 163 -5.18 10.60 -13.63
C ILE A 163 -6.39 9.85 -14.17
N SER A 164 -6.87 8.87 -13.41
CA SER A 164 -8.06 8.12 -13.77
C SER A 164 -9.35 8.96 -13.61
N PRO A 165 -10.43 8.66 -14.34
CA PRO A 165 -11.71 9.33 -14.13
C PRO A 165 -12.23 9.22 -12.68
N GLY A 166 -11.88 8.14 -11.99
CA GLY A 166 -12.24 7.93 -10.58
C GLY A 166 -11.48 8.88 -9.64
N GLN A 167 -10.21 9.14 -9.92
CA GLN A 167 -9.39 10.10 -9.17
C GLN A 167 -9.92 11.53 -9.33
N ILE A 168 -10.33 11.92 -10.55
CA ILE A 168 -11.00 13.21 -10.79
C ILE A 168 -12.29 13.28 -9.95
N LYS A 169 -13.12 12.24 -10.03
CA LYS A 169 -14.42 12.20 -9.36
C LYS A 169 -14.31 12.29 -7.83
N ILE A 170 -13.34 11.63 -7.22
CA ILE A 170 -13.16 11.72 -5.76
C ILE A 170 -12.62 13.08 -5.34
N ALA A 171 -11.72 13.68 -6.14
CA ALA A 171 -11.20 15.02 -5.88
C ALA A 171 -12.31 16.08 -5.94
N GLU A 172 -13.18 16.02 -6.96
CA GLU A 172 -14.35 16.90 -7.11
C GLU A 172 -15.35 16.71 -5.96
N TYR A 173 -15.61 15.45 -5.59
CA TYR A 173 -16.51 15.15 -4.46
C TYR A 173 -15.97 15.74 -3.17
N LEU A 174 -14.67 15.57 -2.91
CA LEU A 174 -14.00 16.07 -1.71
C LEU A 174 -13.97 17.59 -1.68
N GLU A 175 -13.61 18.26 -2.78
CA GLU A 175 -13.63 19.72 -2.90
C GLU A 175 -15.01 20.27 -2.55
N ASN A 176 -16.08 19.72 -3.11
CA ASN A 176 -17.46 20.14 -2.87
C ASN A 176 -17.87 19.94 -1.40
N GLU A 177 -17.51 18.81 -0.78
CA GLU A 177 -17.77 18.56 0.64
C GLU A 177 -17.04 19.57 1.53
N LEU A 178 -15.75 19.81 1.26
CA LEU A 178 -14.91 20.75 2.01
C LEU A 178 -15.40 22.19 1.87
N CYS A 179 -15.79 22.63 0.68
CA CYS A 179 -16.39 23.94 0.44
C CYS A 179 -17.67 24.11 1.28
N GLY A 180 -18.50 23.05 1.36
CA GLY A 180 -19.70 23.06 2.23
C GLY A 180 -19.37 23.12 3.72
N ILE A 181 -18.38 22.34 4.17
CA ILE A 181 -17.92 22.29 5.57
C ILE A 181 -17.33 23.63 6.01
N CYS A 182 -16.50 24.24 5.18
CA CYS A 182 -15.71 25.44 5.48
C CYS A 182 -16.47 26.73 5.18
N LYS A 183 -17.71 26.67 4.70
CA LYS A 183 -18.52 27.85 4.39
C LYS A 183 -18.63 28.78 5.60
N GLY A 184 -18.20 30.04 5.45
CA GLY A 184 -18.20 31.05 6.49
C GLY A 184 -17.05 30.96 7.51
N SER A 185 -16.01 30.16 7.20
CA SER A 185 -14.71 30.16 7.88
C SER A 185 -13.65 30.89 7.03
N ASP A 186 -12.46 31.08 7.60
CA ASP A 186 -11.31 31.69 6.91
C ASP A 186 -10.49 30.64 6.12
N ALA A 187 -10.99 29.40 6.02
CA ALA A 187 -10.31 28.32 5.31
C ALA A 187 -10.37 28.52 3.78
N THR A 188 -9.26 28.24 3.11
CA THR A 188 -9.15 28.22 1.64
C THR A 188 -9.06 26.78 1.16
N ILE A 189 -9.86 26.43 0.15
CA ILE A 189 -9.86 25.13 -0.49
C ILE A 189 -9.45 25.31 -1.97
N ILE A 190 -8.50 24.51 -2.43
CA ILE A 190 -7.99 24.57 -3.80
C ILE A 190 -7.87 23.14 -4.33
N ARG A 191 -8.45 22.88 -5.51
CA ARG A 191 -8.15 21.68 -6.28
C ARG A 191 -7.22 22.07 -7.42
N SER A 192 -6.03 21.44 -7.48
CA SER A 192 -5.05 21.69 -8.55
C SER A 192 -5.46 21.04 -9.87
N ASN A 193 -4.75 21.39 -10.95
CA ASN A 193 -4.94 20.77 -12.26
C ASN A 193 -4.69 19.24 -12.22
N ASP A 194 -3.72 18.81 -11.41
CA ASP A 194 -3.38 17.40 -11.20
C ASP A 194 -4.25 16.73 -10.11
N GLN A 195 -5.40 17.33 -9.78
CA GLN A 195 -6.44 16.79 -8.92
C GLN A 195 -6.04 16.59 -7.44
N TYR A 196 -4.97 17.23 -6.96
CA TYR A 196 -4.71 17.33 -5.53
C TYR A 196 -5.69 18.32 -4.90
N VAL A 197 -6.15 18.03 -3.70
CA VAL A 197 -7.00 18.95 -2.95
C VAL A 197 -6.23 19.48 -1.75
N TYR A 198 -6.12 20.80 -1.66
CA TYR A 198 -5.42 21.52 -0.60
C TYR A 198 -6.42 22.29 0.25
N VAL A 199 -6.23 22.25 1.57
CA VAL A 199 -6.99 23.07 2.52
C VAL A 199 -5.99 23.84 3.38
N LYS A 200 -6.13 25.15 3.43
CA LYS A 200 -5.38 26.02 4.34
C LYS A 200 -6.36 26.62 5.36
N ILE A 201 -6.05 26.47 6.64
CA ILE A 201 -6.78 27.13 7.72
C ILE A 201 -5.79 28.05 8.44
N PRO A 202 -5.91 29.39 8.30
CA PRO A 202 -4.99 30.34 8.90
C PRO A 202 -4.96 30.27 10.42
N SER A 203 -3.81 30.55 11.02
CA SER A 203 -3.62 30.58 12.48
C SER A 203 -4.68 31.43 13.18
N ASN A 204 -5.23 30.91 14.27
CA ASN A 204 -6.12 31.67 15.17
C ASN A 204 -5.40 32.13 16.46
N ILE A 205 -4.08 32.03 16.51
CA ILE A 205 -3.23 32.47 17.62
C ILE A 205 -2.56 33.79 17.21
N LYS A 206 -2.76 34.81 18.03
CA LYS A 206 -2.11 36.13 17.84
C LYS A 206 -0.84 36.20 18.67
N ASN A 207 0.18 36.90 18.16
CA ASN A 207 1.42 37.25 18.86
C ASN A 207 2.23 36.06 19.42
N LYS A 208 2.12 34.87 18.83
CA LYS A 208 2.91 33.72 19.20
C LYS A 208 3.42 33.05 17.92
N ASP A 209 4.71 32.84 17.86
CA ASP A 209 5.34 32.06 16.81
C ASP A 209 5.17 30.56 17.15
N VAL A 210 4.33 29.88 16.42
CA VAL A 210 4.03 28.45 16.58
C VAL A 210 4.32 27.72 15.28
N PRO A 211 4.77 26.45 15.34
CA PRO A 211 4.99 25.67 14.13
C PRO A 211 3.72 25.55 13.29
N SER A 212 3.88 25.64 11.98
CA SER A 212 2.86 25.26 11.01
C SER A 212 2.75 23.73 10.94
N LEU A 213 1.55 23.22 10.65
CA LEU A 213 1.26 21.79 10.67
C LEU A 213 0.52 21.36 9.41
N MET A 214 1.06 20.38 8.72
CA MET A 214 0.44 19.75 7.56
C MET A 214 0.07 18.30 7.85
N PHE A 215 -1.16 17.94 7.50
CA PHE A 215 -1.64 16.57 7.48
C PHE A 215 -1.86 16.12 6.04
N MET A 216 -1.57 14.85 5.74
CA MET A 216 -1.72 14.27 4.42
C MET A 216 -2.51 12.96 4.46
N ALA A 217 -3.19 12.68 3.36
CA ALA A 217 -3.85 11.42 3.03
C ALA A 217 -3.93 11.32 1.50
N HIS A 218 -4.07 10.11 0.92
CA HIS A 218 -4.20 9.99 -0.52
C HIS A 218 -5.61 9.60 -0.97
N LEU A 219 -5.93 9.94 -2.22
CA LEU A 219 -7.27 9.79 -2.81
C LEU A 219 -7.38 8.56 -3.72
N ASP A 220 -6.26 8.13 -4.27
CA ASP A 220 -6.21 6.96 -5.14
C ASP A 220 -6.33 5.66 -4.36
N VAL A 221 -6.47 4.56 -5.06
CA VAL A 221 -6.36 3.20 -4.53
C VAL A 221 -5.48 2.38 -5.45
N THR A 222 -4.83 1.36 -4.90
CA THR A 222 -3.84 0.54 -5.57
C THR A 222 -4.36 -0.15 -6.84
N PRO A 223 -3.53 -0.32 -7.89
CA PRO A 223 -3.82 -1.20 -9.01
C PRO A 223 -3.62 -2.70 -8.72
N GLU A 224 -3.08 -3.06 -7.54
CA GLU A 224 -2.74 -4.45 -7.19
C GLU A 224 -3.95 -5.35 -6.95
N ALA A 225 -5.11 -4.77 -6.62
CA ALA A 225 -6.36 -5.50 -6.41
C ALA A 225 -7.51 -4.87 -7.22
N PRO A 226 -8.54 -5.65 -7.60
CA PRO A 226 -9.69 -5.10 -8.30
C PRO A 226 -10.39 -3.99 -7.50
N ALA A 227 -10.72 -2.86 -8.13
CA ALA A 227 -11.33 -1.70 -7.49
C ALA A 227 -12.56 -1.16 -8.25
N GLN A 228 -13.13 -1.92 -9.18
CA GLN A 228 -14.32 -1.51 -9.93
C GLN A 228 -15.60 -1.98 -9.26
N ASN A 229 -16.60 -1.08 -9.15
CA ASN A 229 -17.90 -1.38 -8.54
C ASN A 229 -17.80 -1.87 -7.08
N ILE A 230 -17.00 -1.18 -6.28
CA ILE A 230 -16.83 -1.50 -4.85
C ILE A 230 -18.18 -1.51 -4.15
N LYS A 231 -18.47 -2.60 -3.41
CA LYS A 231 -19.72 -2.82 -2.66
C LYS A 231 -19.41 -2.91 -1.17
N PRO A 232 -19.39 -1.80 -0.45
CA PRO A 232 -19.12 -1.82 0.99
C PRO A 232 -20.25 -2.51 1.75
N ILE A 233 -19.87 -3.34 2.73
CA ILE A 233 -20.79 -4.04 3.65
C ILE A 233 -20.49 -3.57 5.07
N VAL A 234 -21.52 -3.16 5.80
CA VAL A 234 -21.41 -2.69 7.17
C VAL A 234 -21.80 -3.78 8.15
N HIS A 235 -20.91 -4.13 9.05
CA HIS A 235 -21.11 -5.11 10.12
C HIS A 235 -21.23 -4.36 11.45
N TYR A 236 -22.48 -4.10 11.86
CA TYR A 236 -22.75 -3.42 13.12
C TYR A 236 -22.58 -4.35 14.31
N ASN A 237 -22.08 -3.79 15.43
CA ASN A 237 -21.93 -4.52 16.68
C ASN A 237 -21.20 -5.85 16.50
N TYR A 238 -20.04 -5.79 15.85
CA TYR A 238 -19.22 -6.96 15.54
C TYR A 238 -19.04 -7.86 16.77
N ASP A 239 -19.33 -9.16 16.62
CA ASP A 239 -19.38 -10.11 17.73
C ASP A 239 -18.02 -10.64 18.19
N GLY A 240 -16.97 -10.44 17.38
CA GLY A 240 -15.60 -10.92 17.63
C GLY A 240 -15.25 -12.21 16.90
N GLY A 241 -16.15 -12.78 16.10
CA GLY A 241 -15.93 -13.98 15.30
C GLY A 241 -15.47 -13.71 13.87
N ASP A 242 -15.50 -14.76 13.04
CA ASP A 242 -15.15 -14.66 11.62
C ASP A 242 -16.21 -13.88 10.83
N ILE A 243 -15.77 -13.00 9.93
CA ILE A 243 -16.65 -12.31 8.97
C ILE A 243 -16.56 -13.07 7.64
N LYS A 244 -17.67 -13.67 7.23
CA LYS A 244 -17.80 -14.35 5.93
C LYS A 244 -18.31 -13.38 4.88
N LEU A 245 -17.50 -13.13 3.85
CA LEU A 245 -17.85 -12.25 2.74
C LEU A 245 -18.64 -13.02 1.67
N PRO A 246 -19.49 -12.33 0.86
CA PRO A 246 -20.31 -12.95 -0.17
C PRO A 246 -19.55 -13.83 -1.18
N THR A 247 -18.29 -13.52 -1.46
CA THR A 247 -17.43 -14.33 -2.35
C THR A 247 -16.91 -15.63 -1.72
N GLY A 248 -17.22 -15.88 -0.44
CA GLY A 248 -16.70 -17.03 0.31
C GLY A 248 -15.37 -16.76 1.04
N ILE A 249 -14.78 -15.58 0.88
CA ILE A 249 -13.63 -15.14 1.65
C ILE A 249 -14.03 -15.03 3.13
N VAL A 250 -13.14 -15.48 4.02
CA VAL A 250 -13.33 -15.38 5.47
C VAL A 250 -12.25 -14.46 6.04
N LEU A 251 -12.69 -13.34 6.61
CA LEU A 251 -11.84 -12.45 7.39
C LEU A 251 -11.92 -12.89 8.86
N SER A 252 -10.83 -13.50 9.35
CA SER A 252 -10.78 -14.07 10.70
C SER A 252 -9.88 -13.26 11.64
N PRO A 253 -10.28 -13.04 12.91
CA PRO A 253 -9.39 -12.45 13.91
C PRO A 253 -8.13 -13.28 14.17
N ASN A 254 -8.08 -14.53 13.71
CA ASN A 254 -6.91 -15.41 13.81
C ASN A 254 -6.04 -15.43 12.54
N SER A 255 -6.45 -14.75 11.49
CA SER A 255 -5.63 -14.55 10.28
C SER A 255 -4.76 -13.29 10.39
N PRO A 256 -3.64 -13.20 9.66
CA PRO A 256 -2.83 -11.98 9.62
C PRO A 256 -3.65 -10.74 9.22
N GLN A 257 -4.57 -10.87 8.25
CA GLN A 257 -5.40 -9.78 7.74
C GLN A 257 -6.44 -9.27 8.75
N GLY A 258 -6.85 -10.13 9.69
CA GLY A 258 -7.91 -9.82 10.66
C GLY A 258 -7.41 -9.69 12.11
N THR A 259 -6.12 -9.68 12.37
CA THR A 259 -5.57 -9.69 13.74
C THR A 259 -6.15 -8.58 14.62
N HIS A 260 -6.33 -7.38 14.10
CA HIS A 260 -6.88 -6.25 14.84
C HIS A 260 -8.37 -6.38 15.14
N LEU A 261 -9.13 -7.26 14.46
CA LEU A 261 -10.53 -7.55 14.78
C LEU A 261 -10.74 -8.00 16.23
N LYS A 262 -9.72 -8.63 16.86
CA LYS A 262 -9.74 -8.98 18.29
C LYS A 262 -10.07 -7.79 19.20
N ASN A 263 -9.71 -6.58 18.76
CA ASN A 263 -9.91 -5.32 19.50
C ASN A 263 -11.18 -4.57 19.05
N CYS A 264 -11.96 -5.16 18.14
CA CYS A 264 -13.09 -4.49 17.50
C CYS A 264 -14.46 -5.03 17.93
N LYS A 265 -14.52 -5.95 18.91
CA LYS A 265 -15.80 -6.47 19.42
C LYS A 265 -16.72 -5.35 19.88
N GLY A 266 -17.96 -5.37 19.41
CA GLY A 266 -18.99 -4.34 19.69
C GLY A 266 -18.87 -3.07 18.86
N LYS A 267 -17.89 -2.98 17.95
CA LYS A 267 -17.69 -1.85 17.03
C LYS A 267 -18.33 -2.12 15.67
N THR A 268 -18.28 -1.11 14.82
CA THR A 268 -18.75 -1.16 13.43
C THR A 268 -17.58 -1.43 12.49
N ILE A 269 -17.63 -2.53 11.76
CA ILE A 269 -16.64 -2.90 10.75
C ILE A 269 -17.24 -2.68 9.36
N ILE A 270 -16.45 -2.18 8.42
CA ILE A 270 -16.82 -2.10 7.00
C ILE A 270 -15.82 -2.93 6.20
N THR A 271 -16.35 -3.79 5.34
CA THR A 271 -15.59 -4.62 4.37
C THR A 271 -16.11 -4.35 2.96
N SER A 272 -15.41 -4.84 1.93
CA SER A 272 -16.03 -5.06 0.62
C SER A 272 -16.86 -6.35 0.62
N ASP A 273 -17.46 -6.68 -0.53
CA ASP A 273 -18.10 -7.99 -0.73
C ASP A 273 -17.08 -9.13 -0.97
N GLY A 274 -15.78 -8.82 -0.98
CA GLY A 274 -14.69 -9.74 -1.24
C GLY A 274 -14.35 -9.91 -2.73
N SER A 275 -15.08 -9.26 -3.65
CA SER A 275 -14.74 -9.25 -5.08
C SER A 275 -13.73 -8.14 -5.45
N THR A 276 -13.63 -7.12 -4.62
CA THR A 276 -12.75 -5.96 -4.78
C THR A 276 -12.05 -5.63 -3.47
N LEU A 277 -11.03 -4.78 -3.52
CA LEU A 277 -10.60 -4.02 -2.35
C LEU A 277 -11.74 -3.13 -1.85
N LEU A 278 -11.60 -2.55 -0.65
CA LEU A 278 -12.57 -1.60 -0.09
C LEU A 278 -12.19 -0.14 -0.39
N GLY A 279 -10.90 0.15 -0.55
CA GLY A 279 -10.33 1.49 -0.60
C GLY A 279 -10.24 2.11 0.80
N ALA A 280 -10.04 1.30 1.84
CA ALA A 280 -9.74 1.80 3.17
C ALA A 280 -8.39 2.51 3.18
N ASP A 281 -7.46 2.02 2.42
CA ASP A 281 -6.22 2.64 2.00
C ASP A 281 -6.51 3.58 0.82
N ASP A 282 -6.42 4.94 0.93
CA ASP A 282 -6.37 5.68 2.21
C ASP A 282 -7.61 6.57 2.41
N LYS A 283 -8.77 6.12 1.93
CA LYS A 283 -10.03 6.85 2.17
C LYS A 283 -10.42 6.87 3.66
N ALA A 284 -9.78 6.03 4.50
CA ALA A 284 -9.90 6.12 5.94
C ALA A 284 -9.20 7.38 6.47
N GLY A 285 -7.96 7.64 6.05
CA GLY A 285 -7.24 8.88 6.38
C GLY A 285 -7.95 10.12 5.86
N VAL A 286 -8.43 10.09 4.61
CA VAL A 286 -9.29 11.16 4.06
C VAL A 286 -10.49 11.42 4.99
N THR A 287 -11.19 10.36 5.43
CA THR A 287 -12.34 10.47 6.34
C THR A 287 -11.97 11.07 7.68
N VAL A 288 -10.83 10.67 8.25
CA VAL A 288 -10.26 11.20 9.51
C VAL A 288 -9.97 12.69 9.38
N LEU A 289 -9.27 13.09 8.31
CA LEU A 289 -8.84 14.48 8.12
C LEU A 289 -10.03 15.41 7.83
N VAL A 290 -10.97 15.01 6.99
CA VAL A 290 -12.19 15.80 6.75
C VAL A 290 -13.02 15.96 8.03
N GLY A 291 -13.06 14.90 8.87
CA GLY A 291 -13.67 14.98 10.21
C GLY A 291 -12.96 15.97 11.12
N ALA A 292 -11.63 16.01 11.10
CA ALA A 292 -10.82 16.97 11.87
C ALA A 292 -11.05 18.41 11.40
N ILE A 293 -11.00 18.66 10.07
CA ILE A 293 -11.29 19.96 9.46
C ILE A 293 -12.67 20.45 9.92
N GLU A 294 -13.71 19.60 9.81
CA GLU A 294 -15.08 19.96 10.21
C GLU A 294 -15.17 20.41 11.67
N ILE A 295 -14.50 19.72 12.58
CA ILE A 295 -14.51 20.06 14.02
C ILE A 295 -13.72 21.34 14.28
N ILE A 296 -12.55 21.50 13.62
CA ILE A 296 -11.69 22.68 13.82
C ILE A 296 -12.39 23.95 13.34
N VAL A 297 -12.92 23.99 12.11
CA VAL A 297 -13.55 25.19 11.55
C VAL A 297 -14.83 25.58 12.28
N LYS A 298 -15.57 24.58 12.82
CA LYS A 298 -16.79 24.82 13.60
C LYS A 298 -16.53 25.21 15.06
N ASN A 299 -15.32 25.03 15.57
CA ASN A 299 -14.98 25.29 16.96
C ASN A 299 -13.78 26.23 17.11
N LYS A 300 -14.01 27.52 17.02
CA LYS A 300 -13.01 28.60 17.18
C LYS A 300 -12.22 28.56 18.51
N LYS A 301 -12.63 27.73 19.48
CA LYS A 301 -11.90 27.53 20.75
C LYS A 301 -10.70 26.57 20.57
N ILE A 302 -10.65 25.83 19.50
CA ILE A 302 -9.48 25.00 19.16
C ILE A 302 -8.39 25.94 18.66
N LYS A 303 -7.34 26.11 19.47
CA LYS A 303 -6.17 26.92 19.11
C LYS A 303 -5.26 26.16 18.18
N HIS A 304 -4.76 26.83 17.15
CA HIS A 304 -3.83 26.26 16.17
C HIS A 304 -3.01 27.36 15.49
N GLY A 305 -1.81 27.00 15.04
CA GLY A 305 -1.01 27.74 14.06
C GLY A 305 -1.63 27.59 12.66
N ASP A 306 -0.86 27.89 11.63
CA ASP A 306 -1.28 27.61 10.25
C ASP A 306 -1.42 26.10 10.04
N LEU A 307 -2.58 25.68 9.54
CA LEU A 307 -2.89 24.28 9.26
C LEU A 307 -3.04 24.08 7.76
N TYR A 308 -2.43 23.02 7.27
CA TYR A 308 -2.56 22.57 5.90
C TYR A 308 -3.04 21.12 5.89
N PHE A 309 -3.93 20.80 4.96
CA PHE A 309 -4.35 19.44 4.68
C PHE A 309 -4.18 19.20 3.19
N VAL A 310 -3.49 18.13 2.83
CA VAL A 310 -3.19 17.78 1.46
C VAL A 310 -3.73 16.38 1.16
N PHE A 311 -4.53 16.31 0.13
CA PHE A 311 -5.08 15.06 -0.38
C PHE A 311 -4.45 14.79 -1.74
N SER A 312 -3.50 13.85 -1.78
CA SER A 312 -2.65 13.57 -2.92
C SER A 312 -3.25 12.55 -3.88
N GLN A 313 -2.63 12.39 -5.03
CA GLN A 313 -2.95 11.40 -6.05
C GLN A 313 -1.74 10.52 -6.35
N ASN A 314 -1.99 9.30 -6.83
CA ASN A 314 -0.96 8.37 -7.29
C ASN A 314 0.07 7.97 -6.21
N GLU A 315 -0.36 7.93 -4.94
CA GLU A 315 0.48 7.48 -3.83
C GLU A 315 0.81 6.00 -3.99
N ASP A 316 -0.19 5.17 -4.22
CA ASP A 316 -0.10 3.71 -4.33
C ASP A 316 0.78 3.20 -5.48
N ILE A 317 1.16 4.10 -6.40
CA ILE A 317 2.17 3.85 -7.44
C ILE A 317 3.47 4.63 -7.19
N GLY A 318 3.67 5.18 -5.97
CA GLY A 318 4.90 5.83 -5.53
C GLY A 318 5.11 7.23 -6.10
N ARG A 319 4.06 7.97 -6.46
CA ARG A 319 4.16 9.24 -7.19
C ARG A 319 3.45 10.42 -6.52
N ALA A 320 3.11 10.30 -5.22
CA ALA A 320 2.39 11.33 -4.46
C ALA A 320 3.09 12.70 -4.42
N ALA A 321 4.40 12.76 -4.62
CA ALA A 321 5.15 14.01 -4.60
C ALA A 321 5.38 14.62 -5.99
N ASP A 322 5.03 13.93 -7.08
CA ASP A 322 5.40 14.34 -8.45
C ASP A 322 4.74 15.65 -8.89
N ARG A 323 3.51 15.87 -8.48
CA ARG A 323 2.70 17.06 -8.85
C ARG A 323 2.29 17.89 -7.63
N PHE A 324 2.96 17.69 -6.51
CA PHE A 324 2.74 18.51 -5.32
C PHE A 324 3.18 19.97 -5.59
N GLU A 325 2.33 20.92 -5.18
CA GLU A 325 2.58 22.34 -5.37
C GLU A 325 2.73 23.07 -4.03
N GLY A 326 3.97 23.28 -3.59
CA GLY A 326 4.30 23.94 -2.31
C GLY A 326 3.67 25.33 -2.13
N LYS A 327 3.35 26.04 -3.21
CA LYS A 327 2.69 27.37 -3.14
C LYS A 327 1.34 27.36 -2.38
N TYR A 328 0.67 26.19 -2.31
CA TYR A 328 -0.61 26.06 -1.61
C TYR A 328 -0.48 25.71 -0.11
N VAL A 329 0.76 25.48 0.34
CA VAL A 329 1.09 25.20 1.74
C VAL A 329 2.16 26.17 2.29
N ASP A 330 2.27 27.34 1.67
CA ASP A 330 3.24 28.40 2.02
C ASP A 330 4.72 27.90 2.03
N GLY A 331 5.03 26.97 1.11
CA GLY A 331 6.37 26.44 0.92
C GLY A 331 6.62 25.13 1.65
N ASN A 332 7.21 25.18 2.84
CA ASN A 332 7.61 23.99 3.60
C ASN A 332 7.07 24.05 5.04
N PRO A 333 5.93 23.43 5.33
CA PRO A 333 5.37 23.37 6.70
C PRO A 333 6.36 22.78 7.71
N ASP A 334 6.33 23.29 8.95
CA ASP A 334 7.29 22.89 9.98
C ASP A 334 7.11 21.42 10.40
N ILE A 335 5.87 20.99 10.61
CA ILE A 335 5.51 19.62 11.01
C ILE A 335 4.62 19.02 9.94
N ILE A 336 4.98 17.82 9.48
CA ILE A 336 4.22 17.03 8.51
C ILE A 336 3.82 15.71 9.16
N ILE A 337 2.57 15.28 8.95
CA ILE A 337 2.04 14.01 9.47
C ILE A 337 1.18 13.36 8.37
N ASP A 338 1.53 12.16 8.03
CA ASP A 338 0.78 11.30 7.13
C ASP A 338 -0.28 10.51 7.91
N VAL A 339 -1.50 10.42 7.42
CA VAL A 339 -2.60 9.70 8.10
C VAL A 339 -3.03 8.53 7.24
N ASP A 340 -2.12 7.57 7.08
CA ASP A 340 -2.19 6.48 6.13
C ASP A 340 -1.70 5.14 6.72
N GLY A 341 -1.48 5.10 8.03
CA GLY A 341 -0.96 3.91 8.72
C GLY A 341 -2.03 2.84 8.96
N ASN A 342 -1.60 1.58 8.96
CA ASN A 342 -2.43 0.40 9.21
C ASN A 342 -2.20 -0.24 10.59
N MET A 343 -1.25 0.28 11.38
CA MET A 343 -0.89 -0.25 12.70
C MET A 343 -1.51 0.61 13.81
N PRO A 344 -2.49 0.09 14.58
CA PRO A 344 -3.20 0.88 15.59
C PRO A 344 -2.37 1.21 16.84
N ASP A 345 -1.28 0.51 17.07
CA ASP A 345 -0.38 0.62 18.23
C ASP A 345 0.99 1.20 17.88
N LYS A 346 1.21 1.60 16.63
CA LYS A 346 2.48 2.11 16.15
C LYS A 346 2.30 3.31 15.21
N PHE A 347 3.37 4.05 15.04
CA PHE A 347 3.52 5.06 13.99
C PHE A 347 4.97 5.12 13.53
N SER A 348 5.20 5.36 12.25
CA SER A 348 6.57 5.41 11.71
C SER A 348 7.25 6.72 12.09
N ILE A 349 8.52 6.64 12.50
CA ILE A 349 9.40 7.79 12.73
C ILE A 349 10.64 7.76 11.85
N GLU A 350 10.83 6.69 11.13
CA GLU A 350 11.91 6.49 10.17
C GLU A 350 11.52 5.42 9.17
N ASN A 351 12.07 5.51 7.99
CA ASN A 351 11.88 4.55 6.91
C ASN A 351 13.17 4.40 6.10
N PHE A 352 13.23 3.42 5.20
CA PHE A 352 14.31 3.37 4.23
C PHE A 352 14.39 4.66 3.42
N THR A 353 15.59 5.10 3.12
CA THR A 353 15.85 5.86 1.92
C THR A 353 15.86 4.91 0.74
N ALA A 354 15.18 5.29 -0.34
CA ALA A 354 15.03 4.50 -1.54
C ALA A 354 15.53 5.25 -2.76
N SER A 355 16.45 4.61 -3.48
CA SER A 355 16.89 5.11 -4.77
C SER A 355 16.95 4.02 -5.82
N MET A 356 16.98 4.43 -7.07
CA MET A 356 17.13 3.58 -8.24
C MET A 356 18.24 4.10 -9.13
N LEU A 357 18.94 3.18 -9.76
CA LEU A 357 19.88 3.47 -10.82
C LEU A 357 19.89 2.31 -11.84
N ASN A 358 20.39 2.61 -13.02
CA ASN A 358 20.48 1.63 -14.10
C ASN A 358 21.93 1.48 -14.52
N TYR A 359 22.32 0.27 -14.93
CA TYR A 359 23.58 -0.01 -15.58
C TYR A 359 23.29 -0.50 -17.00
N HIS A 360 23.82 0.22 -17.99
CA HIS A 360 23.71 -0.14 -19.39
C HIS A 360 25.01 -0.84 -19.83
N PHE A 361 24.90 -2.09 -20.21
CA PHE A 361 25.96 -2.92 -20.77
C PHE A 361 25.81 -2.90 -22.28
N ILE A 362 26.71 -2.20 -22.94
CA ILE A 362 26.70 -2.01 -24.40
C ILE A 362 27.61 -3.07 -24.99
N GLY A 363 27.00 -3.96 -25.74
CA GLY A 363 27.66 -5.09 -26.37
C GLY A 363 28.22 -4.78 -27.76
N HIS A 364 28.88 -5.76 -28.31
CA HIS A 364 29.29 -5.79 -29.70
C HIS A 364 29.24 -7.22 -30.19
N ASP A 365 28.23 -7.54 -31.00
CA ASP A 365 28.02 -8.88 -31.51
C ASP A 365 28.92 -9.18 -32.70
N THR A 366 29.40 -10.42 -32.77
CA THR A 366 30.25 -10.91 -33.85
C THR A 366 30.09 -12.42 -33.93
N HIS A 367 30.62 -13.04 -35.00
CA HIS A 367 30.59 -14.50 -35.09
C HIS A 367 31.36 -15.10 -33.89
N PRO A 368 30.72 -15.94 -33.04
CA PRO A 368 31.33 -16.41 -31.79
C PRO A 368 32.69 -17.15 -31.99
N GLY A 369 32.85 -17.84 -33.11
CA GLY A 369 34.11 -18.53 -33.45
C GLY A 369 35.30 -17.58 -33.66
N ASP A 370 35.04 -16.34 -34.05
CA ASP A 370 36.03 -15.29 -34.32
C ASP A 370 36.03 -14.22 -33.20
N GLY A 371 35.37 -14.48 -32.10
CA GLY A 371 35.10 -13.50 -31.03
C GLY A 371 36.36 -12.87 -30.46
N PHE A 372 37.45 -13.60 -30.30
CA PHE A 372 38.72 -13.05 -29.84
C PHE A 372 39.32 -12.03 -30.81
N VAL A 373 39.30 -12.36 -32.11
CA VAL A 373 39.85 -11.49 -33.14
C VAL A 373 39.00 -10.24 -33.34
N ASN A 374 37.67 -10.41 -33.32
CA ASN A 374 36.70 -9.35 -33.58
C ASN A 374 36.27 -8.61 -32.30
N LYS A 375 36.91 -8.90 -31.16
CA LYS A 375 36.64 -8.23 -29.86
C LYS A 375 35.16 -8.33 -29.44
N TYR A 376 34.61 -9.56 -29.48
CA TYR A 376 33.24 -9.84 -29.09
C TYR A 376 32.94 -9.31 -27.68
N GLY A 377 31.96 -8.42 -27.59
CA GLY A 377 31.48 -7.81 -26.36
C GLY A 377 30.18 -8.46 -25.89
N ASP A 378 30.25 -9.55 -25.13
CA ASP A 378 29.10 -10.29 -24.61
C ASP A 378 28.48 -9.51 -23.41
N ALA A 379 27.51 -8.65 -23.71
CA ALA A 379 26.84 -7.82 -22.70
C ALA A 379 25.97 -8.64 -21.75
N LEU A 380 25.38 -9.76 -22.19
CA LEU A 380 24.58 -10.63 -21.33
C LEU A 380 25.42 -11.25 -20.21
N THR A 381 26.56 -11.83 -20.61
CA THR A 381 27.47 -12.48 -19.64
C THR A 381 28.09 -11.43 -18.72
N ALA A 382 28.46 -10.25 -19.23
CA ALA A 382 28.99 -9.14 -18.44
C ALA A 382 27.95 -8.62 -17.41
N ALA A 383 26.70 -8.42 -17.81
CA ALA A 383 25.64 -8.02 -16.90
C ALA A 383 25.35 -9.08 -15.82
N SER A 384 25.37 -10.36 -16.21
CA SER A 384 25.21 -11.47 -15.26
C SER A 384 26.38 -11.54 -14.26
N TYR A 385 27.61 -11.33 -14.73
CA TYR A 385 28.81 -11.27 -13.89
C TYR A 385 28.73 -10.10 -12.90
N PHE A 386 28.31 -8.92 -13.36
CA PHE A 386 28.09 -7.74 -12.50
C PHE A 386 27.15 -8.06 -11.35
N ILE A 387 25.99 -8.65 -11.64
CA ILE A 387 25.02 -9.05 -10.61
C ILE A 387 25.63 -10.06 -9.65
N GLY A 388 26.44 -11.00 -10.16
CA GLY A 388 27.12 -12.02 -9.36
C GLY A 388 28.22 -11.48 -8.43
N GLN A 389 28.71 -10.23 -8.62
CA GLN A 389 29.65 -9.57 -7.71
C GLN A 389 28.98 -8.98 -6.46
N ILE A 390 27.65 -8.88 -6.44
CA ILE A 390 26.93 -8.31 -5.29
C ILE A 390 26.84 -9.37 -4.19
N ASP A 391 27.29 -9.00 -2.97
CA ASP A 391 27.23 -9.88 -1.80
C ASP A 391 25.80 -10.37 -1.56
N PRO A 392 25.54 -11.70 -1.59
CA PRO A 392 24.22 -12.26 -1.32
C PRO A 392 23.61 -11.84 0.04
N LYS A 393 24.46 -11.45 1.02
CA LYS A 393 24.01 -10.90 2.31
C LYS A 393 23.36 -9.52 2.19
N LYS A 394 23.60 -8.83 1.09
CA LYS A 394 22.99 -7.53 0.77
C LYS A 394 21.81 -7.68 -0.21
N HIS A 395 21.35 -8.87 -0.47
CA HIS A 395 20.10 -9.11 -1.22
C HIS A 395 18.87 -8.90 -0.31
N PRO A 396 17.70 -8.47 -0.83
CA PRO A 396 16.47 -8.28 -0.05
C PRO A 396 16.06 -9.49 0.79
N SER A 397 16.28 -10.71 0.30
CA SER A 397 15.96 -11.96 1.02
C SER A 397 16.84 -12.23 2.24
N ALA A 398 18.00 -11.60 2.35
CA ALA A 398 18.92 -11.72 3.47
C ALA A 398 18.90 -10.51 4.41
N SER A 399 18.37 -9.38 3.95
CA SER A 399 18.29 -8.13 4.71
C SER A 399 17.18 -8.19 5.76
N LYS A 400 17.50 -7.88 7.00
CA LYS A 400 16.59 -7.86 8.15
C LYS A 400 16.58 -6.50 8.82
N ASP A 401 15.51 -6.22 9.53
CA ASP A 401 15.36 -5.01 10.35
C ASP A 401 15.76 -3.74 9.59
N LYS A 402 16.76 -3.02 10.07
CA LYS A 402 17.30 -1.80 9.46
C LYS A 402 18.44 -2.03 8.47
N GLN A 403 18.78 -3.27 8.15
CA GLN A 403 19.85 -3.54 7.19
C GLN A 403 19.46 -3.13 5.78
N GLY A 404 20.31 -2.37 5.14
CA GLY A 404 20.14 -1.97 3.75
C GLY A 404 20.44 -3.12 2.76
N TYR A 405 19.99 -2.93 1.51
CA TYR A 405 20.19 -3.93 0.47
C TYR A 405 20.32 -3.33 -0.94
N ILE A 406 20.87 -4.16 -1.82
CA ILE A 406 20.94 -3.95 -3.27
C ILE A 406 20.00 -4.96 -3.93
N HIS A 407 19.10 -4.49 -4.78
CA HIS A 407 18.19 -5.35 -5.52
C HIS A 407 18.30 -5.09 -7.03
N CYS A 408 19.02 -5.94 -7.73
CA CYS A 408 18.95 -6.03 -9.19
C CYS A 408 17.62 -6.70 -9.55
N TYR A 409 16.62 -5.94 -9.93
CA TYR A 409 15.25 -6.45 -10.07
C TYR A 409 14.80 -6.65 -11.52
N SER A 410 15.61 -6.19 -12.47
CA SER A 410 15.31 -6.33 -13.90
C SER A 410 16.61 -6.38 -14.70
N MET A 411 16.64 -7.23 -15.71
CA MET A 411 17.66 -7.27 -16.76
C MET A 411 16.92 -7.46 -18.08
N THR A 412 16.97 -6.46 -18.95
CA THR A 412 16.20 -6.40 -20.21
C THR A 412 17.06 -5.79 -21.31
N HIS A 413 16.68 -5.98 -22.57
CA HIS A 413 17.21 -5.17 -23.65
C HIS A 413 16.69 -3.74 -23.55
N PRO A 414 17.54 -2.72 -23.71
CA PRO A 414 17.05 -1.34 -23.88
C PRO A 414 16.45 -1.15 -25.25
N THR A 415 15.71 -0.06 -25.42
CA THR A 415 15.17 0.34 -26.72
C THR A 415 15.82 1.64 -27.18
N ASP A 416 15.96 1.81 -28.50
CA ASP A 416 16.38 3.07 -29.11
C ASP A 416 15.24 4.13 -29.05
N SER A 417 15.51 5.33 -29.58
CA SER A 417 14.53 6.43 -29.62
C SER A 417 13.28 6.15 -30.46
N MET A 418 13.30 5.10 -31.28
CA MET A 418 12.17 4.65 -32.10
C MET A 418 11.45 3.45 -31.47
N GLY A 419 11.85 3.01 -30.27
CA GLY A 419 11.26 1.86 -29.57
C GLY A 419 11.74 0.50 -30.05
N LYS A 420 12.79 0.42 -30.89
CA LYS A 420 13.38 -0.83 -31.34
C LYS A 420 14.34 -1.36 -30.29
N GLU A 421 14.23 -2.64 -29.94
CA GLU A 421 15.16 -3.29 -28.99
C GLU A 421 16.60 -3.32 -29.53
N LEU A 422 17.54 -2.95 -28.66
CA LEU A 422 18.98 -3.08 -28.90
C LEU A 422 19.42 -4.45 -28.38
N VAL A 423 19.31 -5.48 -29.22
CA VAL A 423 19.48 -6.89 -28.85
C VAL A 423 20.91 -7.26 -28.39
N GLU A 424 21.91 -6.45 -28.73
CA GLU A 424 23.30 -6.62 -28.29
C GLU A 424 23.54 -6.06 -26.90
N ASP A 425 22.63 -5.23 -26.39
CA ASP A 425 22.77 -4.48 -25.15
C ASP A 425 21.88 -5.04 -24.05
N TYR A 426 22.30 -4.84 -22.79
CA TYR A 426 21.50 -5.19 -21.62
C TYR A 426 21.42 -4.03 -20.63
N LEU A 427 20.23 -3.78 -20.13
CA LEU A 427 19.95 -2.79 -19.08
C LEU A 427 19.62 -3.51 -17.76
N VAL A 428 20.47 -3.34 -16.76
CA VAL A 428 20.23 -3.84 -15.40
C VAL A 428 19.67 -2.70 -14.56
N LYS A 429 18.46 -2.91 -14.02
CA LYS A 429 17.81 -1.94 -13.10
C LYS A 429 18.06 -2.36 -11.66
N VAL A 430 18.55 -1.41 -10.86
CA VAL A 430 18.98 -1.64 -9.48
C VAL A 430 18.21 -0.72 -8.53
N ARG A 431 17.74 -1.27 -7.42
CA ARG A 431 17.18 -0.53 -6.28
C ARG A 431 18.15 -0.60 -5.11
N LEU A 432 18.36 0.56 -4.46
CA LEU A 432 19.03 0.67 -3.16
C LEU A 432 18.02 0.99 -2.08
N ARG A 433 18.19 0.39 -0.92
CA ARG A 433 17.41 0.69 0.29
C ARG A 433 18.36 0.71 1.49
N TYR A 434 18.28 1.75 2.31
CA TYR A 434 19.12 1.90 3.50
C TYR A 434 18.47 2.87 4.49
N PHE A 435 18.72 2.66 5.79
CA PHE A 435 18.28 3.59 6.84
C PHE A 435 19.33 4.66 7.13
N ASP A 436 20.60 4.28 7.09
CA ASP A 436 21.74 5.15 7.40
C ASP A 436 22.48 5.57 6.13
N LYS A 437 22.86 6.86 6.04
CA LYS A 437 23.54 7.41 4.85
C LYS A 437 24.88 6.73 4.59
N ASN A 438 25.65 6.38 5.64
CA ASN A 438 26.94 5.70 5.49
C ASN A 438 26.77 4.28 4.96
N GLU A 439 25.67 3.59 5.36
CA GLU A 439 25.33 2.31 4.74
C GLU A 439 24.99 2.49 3.25
N GLY A 440 24.22 3.54 2.92
CA GLY A 440 23.93 3.88 1.53
C GLY A 440 25.21 4.08 0.70
N ASP A 441 26.18 4.79 1.23
CA ASP A 441 27.48 5.00 0.57
C ASP A 441 28.25 3.68 0.42
N THR A 442 28.19 2.81 1.42
CA THR A 442 28.76 1.46 1.36
C THR A 442 28.13 0.64 0.22
N LEU A 443 26.80 0.67 0.08
CA LEU A 443 26.11 -0.04 -1.00
C LEU A 443 26.49 0.52 -2.38
N ARG A 444 26.62 1.85 -2.52
CA ARG A 444 27.11 2.48 -3.77
C ARG A 444 28.52 2.05 -4.10
N GLN A 445 29.41 1.99 -3.09
CA GLN A 445 30.77 1.53 -3.30
C GLN A 445 30.82 0.06 -3.73
N MET A 446 29.94 -0.80 -3.21
CA MET A 446 29.84 -2.20 -3.67
C MET A 446 29.45 -2.28 -5.14
N LEU A 447 28.46 -1.48 -5.58
CA LEU A 447 28.08 -1.42 -7.01
C LEU A 447 29.24 -0.89 -7.87
N LYS A 448 29.96 0.12 -7.42
CA LYS A 448 31.13 0.66 -8.14
C LYS A 448 32.25 -0.38 -8.26
N ASN A 449 32.49 -1.15 -7.20
CA ASN A 449 33.47 -2.25 -7.24
C ASN A 449 33.03 -3.36 -8.22
N ALA A 450 31.72 -3.70 -8.23
CA ALA A 450 31.18 -4.67 -9.18
C ALA A 450 31.36 -4.19 -10.64
N GLU A 451 31.11 -2.90 -10.91
CA GLU A 451 31.35 -2.27 -12.22
C GLU A 451 32.82 -2.41 -12.65
N ILE A 452 33.76 -2.04 -11.77
CA ILE A 452 35.21 -2.09 -12.03
C ILE A 452 35.65 -3.55 -12.32
N LEU A 453 35.22 -4.50 -11.52
CA LEU A 453 35.54 -5.92 -11.70
C LEU A 453 34.99 -6.45 -13.02
N THR A 454 33.77 -6.05 -13.36
CA THR A 454 33.13 -6.46 -14.62
C THR A 454 33.83 -5.85 -15.83
N ALA A 455 34.16 -4.57 -15.81
CA ALA A 455 34.90 -3.91 -16.89
C ALA A 455 36.28 -4.55 -17.12
N LYS A 456 36.93 -5.00 -16.04
CA LYS A 456 38.19 -5.75 -16.14
C LYS A 456 38.02 -7.14 -16.75
N ALA A 457 36.95 -7.84 -16.38
CA ALA A 457 36.70 -9.21 -16.86
C ALA A 457 36.16 -9.23 -18.31
N TYR A 458 35.43 -8.20 -18.71
CA TYR A 458 34.78 -8.05 -20.03
C TYR A 458 35.22 -6.74 -20.70
N PRO A 459 36.47 -6.63 -21.13
CA PRO A 459 37.05 -5.35 -21.61
C PRO A 459 36.46 -4.85 -22.93
N PHE A 460 35.69 -5.67 -23.64
CA PHE A 460 35.03 -5.32 -24.90
C PHE A 460 33.56 -4.91 -24.70
N VAL A 461 33.04 -4.95 -23.47
CA VAL A 461 31.71 -4.45 -23.12
C VAL A 461 31.88 -3.07 -22.47
N LYS A 462 31.20 -2.07 -23.02
CA LYS A 462 31.15 -0.75 -22.39
C LYS A 462 30.06 -0.74 -21.30
N ILE A 463 30.39 -0.26 -20.12
CA ILE A 463 29.44 -0.16 -19.00
C ILE A 463 29.16 1.32 -18.72
N GLU A 464 27.91 1.70 -18.77
CA GLU A 464 27.43 3.06 -18.44
C GLU A 464 26.52 3.02 -17.23
N ALA A 465 26.94 3.64 -16.12
CA ALA A 465 26.11 3.85 -14.96
C ALA A 465 25.18 5.05 -15.19
N GLY A 466 23.89 4.87 -15.05
CA GLY A 466 22.91 5.94 -15.10
C GLY A 466 22.93 6.79 -13.83
N HIS A 467 22.19 7.90 -13.87
CA HIS A 467 21.98 8.74 -12.70
C HIS A 467 21.15 8.01 -11.64
N GLU A 468 21.56 8.13 -10.37
CA GLU A 468 20.76 7.67 -9.25
C GLU A 468 19.59 8.62 -9.04
N THR A 469 18.37 8.06 -8.99
CA THR A 469 17.14 8.79 -8.76
C THR A 469 16.57 8.42 -7.39
N MET A 470 16.39 9.43 -6.53
CA MET A 470 15.74 9.27 -5.22
C MET A 470 14.23 9.08 -5.42
N GLN A 471 13.68 8.02 -4.85
CA GLN A 471 12.24 7.75 -4.83
C GLN A 471 11.59 8.34 -3.56
N TYR A 472 12.18 8.07 -2.41
CA TYR A 472 11.78 8.64 -1.12
C TYR A 472 12.99 8.66 -0.17
N GLU A 473 12.95 9.58 0.80
CA GLU A 473 14.03 9.75 1.79
C GLU A 473 13.57 9.28 3.17
N ASN A 474 14.52 8.91 4.02
CA ASN A 474 14.23 8.61 5.42
C ASN A 474 13.70 9.85 6.13
N ILE A 475 12.47 9.80 6.58
CA ILE A 475 11.78 10.91 7.25
C ILE A 475 12.52 11.41 8.50
N ALA A 476 13.25 10.52 9.17
CA ALA A 476 14.02 10.90 10.37
C ALA A 476 15.08 11.98 10.12
N TYR A 477 15.54 12.14 8.88
CA TYR A 477 16.59 13.13 8.59
C TYR A 477 16.12 14.59 8.69
N THR A 478 14.84 14.82 8.44
CA THR A 478 14.28 16.17 8.34
C THR A 478 13.04 16.37 9.20
N MET A 479 12.61 15.35 9.95
CA MET A 479 11.45 15.43 10.84
C MET A 479 11.64 16.50 11.92
N TYR A 480 10.56 17.27 12.17
CA TYR A 480 10.60 18.33 13.18
C TYR A 480 10.77 17.73 14.59
N PRO A 481 11.69 18.30 15.42
CA PRO A 481 11.92 17.81 16.79
C PRO A 481 10.64 17.82 17.65
N GLY A 482 10.47 16.80 18.50
CA GLY A 482 9.31 16.67 19.39
C GLY A 482 8.04 16.13 18.74
N THR A 483 8.04 15.84 17.42
CA THR A 483 6.84 15.34 16.72
C THR A 483 6.37 13.98 17.27
N ALA A 484 7.31 13.06 17.55
CA ALA A 484 6.97 11.74 18.08
C ALA A 484 6.31 11.81 19.47
N GLU A 485 6.82 12.66 20.35
CA GLU A 485 6.28 12.89 21.69
C GLU A 485 4.86 13.47 21.63
N ILE A 486 4.62 14.39 20.71
CA ILE A 486 3.29 15.00 20.50
C ILE A 486 2.29 13.94 20.04
N ILE A 487 2.66 13.05 19.11
CA ILE A 487 1.81 11.96 18.64
C ILE A 487 1.47 11.03 19.79
N THR A 488 2.49 10.54 20.51
CA THR A 488 2.29 9.64 21.67
C THR A 488 1.36 10.26 22.72
N LYS A 489 1.63 11.49 23.14
CA LYS A 489 0.80 12.24 24.09
C LYS A 489 -0.64 12.42 23.60
N SER A 490 -0.81 12.68 22.31
CA SER A 490 -2.13 12.88 21.71
C SER A 490 -2.93 11.60 21.61
N ALA A 491 -2.28 10.48 21.28
CA ALA A 491 -2.89 9.16 21.20
C ALA A 491 -3.28 8.63 22.60
N ASP A 492 -2.39 8.75 23.59
CA ASP A 492 -2.64 8.35 24.99
C ASP A 492 -3.88 9.02 25.57
N LYS A 493 -4.13 10.28 25.24
CA LYS A 493 -5.31 11.03 25.67
C LYS A 493 -6.62 10.35 25.28
N TYR A 494 -6.63 9.60 24.18
CA TYR A 494 -7.80 8.89 23.66
C TYR A 494 -7.68 7.38 23.83
N GLY A 495 -6.79 6.92 24.71
CA GLY A 495 -6.63 5.50 25.07
C GLY A 495 -5.98 4.66 23.98
N LEU A 496 -5.24 5.28 23.06
CA LEU A 496 -4.38 4.59 22.10
C LEU A 496 -2.94 4.66 22.58
N LYS A 497 -2.35 3.51 22.86
CA LYS A 497 -0.92 3.42 23.16
C LYS A 497 -0.17 3.18 21.85
N MET A 498 0.25 4.27 21.23
CA MET A 498 1.03 4.23 20.01
C MET A 498 2.51 4.40 20.34
N SER A 499 3.34 3.52 19.81
CA SER A 499 4.80 3.56 19.96
C SER A 499 5.47 3.84 18.62
N PRO A 500 6.62 4.55 18.61
CA PRO A 500 7.38 4.76 17.39
C PRO A 500 7.95 3.45 16.84
N CYS A 501 8.01 3.33 15.52
CA CYS A 501 8.61 2.20 14.81
C CYS A 501 9.37 2.65 13.55
N SER A 502 10.14 1.73 13.00
CA SER A 502 10.81 1.87 11.70
C SER A 502 10.02 1.11 10.64
N GLU A 503 9.91 1.66 9.45
CA GLU A 503 9.26 1.01 8.31
C GLU A 503 10.24 0.76 7.16
N ARG A 504 10.01 -0.33 6.42
CA ARG A 504 10.85 -0.71 5.27
C ARG A 504 10.29 -0.21 3.94
N GLY A 505 9.18 0.53 3.97
CA GLY A 505 8.53 1.17 2.84
C GLY A 505 8.70 2.69 2.83
N GLY A 506 8.11 3.35 1.86
CA GLY A 506 7.94 4.81 1.80
C GLY A 506 6.48 5.18 2.09
N THR A 507 6.26 6.43 2.42
CA THR A 507 4.95 7.05 2.61
C THR A 507 4.89 8.34 1.82
N THR A 508 3.73 8.98 1.70
CA THR A 508 3.62 10.30 1.06
C THR A 508 4.63 11.28 1.64
N SER A 509 4.81 11.34 2.96
CA SER A 509 5.76 12.26 3.59
C SER A 509 7.22 11.93 3.25
N ALA A 510 7.57 10.66 3.07
CA ALA A 510 8.90 10.24 2.64
C ALA A 510 9.18 10.64 1.18
N MET A 511 8.17 10.58 0.30
CA MET A 511 8.27 11.07 -1.08
C MET A 511 8.41 12.59 -1.11
N MET A 512 7.69 13.32 -0.26
CA MET A 512 7.81 14.77 -0.10
C MET A 512 9.20 15.17 0.42
N ALA A 513 9.78 14.39 1.36
CA ALA A 513 11.12 14.62 1.87
C ALA A 513 12.19 14.52 0.76
N ALA A 514 12.05 13.58 -0.18
CA ALA A 514 12.92 13.48 -1.35
C ALA A 514 12.81 14.68 -2.31
N LYS A 515 11.76 15.50 -2.20
CA LYS A 515 11.57 16.76 -2.96
C LYS A 515 11.97 18.00 -2.16
N GLY A 516 12.62 17.83 -0.98
CA GLY A 516 13.13 18.92 -0.15
C GLY A 516 12.16 19.47 0.89
N LEU A 517 11.00 18.83 1.09
CA LEU A 517 10.14 19.12 2.23
C LEU A 517 10.65 18.43 3.50
N ARG A 518 10.06 18.72 4.65
CA ARG A 518 10.32 17.94 5.84
C ARG A 518 9.70 16.55 5.75
N GLY A 519 10.36 15.55 6.31
CA GLY A 519 9.77 14.24 6.55
C GLY A 519 8.80 14.29 7.73
N GLY A 520 7.85 13.37 7.76
CA GLY A 520 6.88 13.30 8.82
C GLY A 520 6.40 11.88 9.10
N PRO A 521 6.02 11.59 10.36
CA PRO A 521 5.50 10.28 10.75
C PRO A 521 4.23 9.90 9.98
N CYS A 522 4.08 8.60 9.72
CA CYS A 522 2.82 8.05 9.27
C CYS A 522 2.08 7.45 10.47
N ILE A 523 0.86 7.92 10.73
CA ILE A 523 0.01 7.50 11.85
C ILE A 523 -1.18 6.69 11.37
N TYR A 524 -1.73 5.86 12.26
CA TYR A 524 -2.88 5.01 11.99
C TYR A 524 -4.08 5.81 11.44
N SER A 525 -4.74 5.29 10.40
CA SER A 525 -5.94 5.90 9.80
C SER A 525 -7.24 5.17 10.16
N GLY A 526 -7.16 3.91 10.53
CA GLY A 526 -8.31 3.01 10.74
C GLY A 526 -8.35 1.85 9.76
N GLN A 527 -7.53 1.90 8.71
CA GLN A 527 -7.42 0.90 7.65
C GLN A 527 -6.74 -0.38 8.10
N GLN A 528 -7.07 -1.49 7.45
CA GLN A 528 -6.49 -2.80 7.68
C GLN A 528 -6.45 -3.61 6.39
N ALA A 529 -5.44 -4.49 6.27
CA ALA A 529 -5.26 -5.41 5.15
C ALA A 529 -5.24 -4.72 3.77
N ALA A 530 -4.57 -3.56 3.68
CA ALA A 530 -4.39 -2.77 2.47
C ALA A 530 -3.96 -3.60 1.25
N HIS A 531 -4.21 -3.11 0.04
CA HIS A 531 -3.83 -3.70 -1.25
C HIS A 531 -4.45 -5.09 -1.50
N SER A 532 -5.58 -5.41 -0.87
CA SER A 532 -6.17 -6.74 -0.99
C SER A 532 -7.69 -6.73 -0.95
N VAL A 533 -8.29 -7.83 -1.38
CA VAL A 533 -9.73 -8.07 -1.23
C VAL A 533 -10.17 -8.35 0.21
N TYR A 534 -9.20 -8.47 1.14
CA TYR A 534 -9.44 -8.61 2.58
C TYR A 534 -9.54 -7.26 3.30
N GLU A 535 -9.46 -6.16 2.59
CA GLU A 535 -9.44 -4.81 3.14
C GLU A 535 -10.67 -4.50 3.98
N TRP A 536 -10.46 -3.86 5.13
CA TRP A 536 -11.53 -3.48 6.04
C TRP A 536 -11.14 -2.26 6.89
N VAL A 537 -12.16 -1.63 7.51
CA VAL A 537 -11.95 -0.48 8.39
C VAL A 537 -12.86 -0.58 9.61
N CYS A 538 -12.38 -0.04 10.74
CA CYS A 538 -13.18 0.15 11.95
C CYS A 538 -13.63 1.60 12.05
N VAL A 539 -14.94 1.85 12.05
CA VAL A 539 -15.52 3.20 12.07
C VAL A 539 -15.12 3.96 13.34
N GLU A 540 -15.17 3.28 14.49
CA GLU A 540 -14.83 3.88 15.78
C GLU A 540 -13.33 4.22 15.89
N ASP A 541 -12.48 3.49 15.17
CA ASP A 541 -11.05 3.81 15.11
C ASP A 541 -10.80 5.06 14.25
N MET A 542 -11.48 5.23 13.11
CA MET A 542 -11.46 6.48 12.34
C MET A 542 -11.93 7.68 13.19
N VAL A 543 -13.02 7.52 13.94
CA VAL A 543 -13.51 8.54 14.87
C VAL A 543 -12.44 8.89 15.91
N ARG A 544 -11.79 7.87 16.48
CA ARG A 544 -10.74 8.06 17.48
C ARG A 544 -9.55 8.79 16.89
N MET A 545 -9.11 8.40 15.68
CA MET A 545 -8.00 9.06 15.00
C MET A 545 -8.33 10.52 14.64
N THR A 546 -9.56 10.84 14.28
CA THR A 546 -10.00 12.25 14.13
C THR A 546 -9.73 13.07 15.40
N TYR A 547 -10.04 12.54 16.57
CA TYR A 547 -9.76 13.25 17.83
C TYR A 547 -8.27 13.28 18.19
N VAL A 548 -7.50 12.26 17.81
CA VAL A 548 -6.03 12.27 17.94
C VAL A 548 -5.46 13.40 17.07
N THR A 549 -5.86 13.52 15.82
CA THR A 549 -5.46 14.61 14.89
C THR A 549 -5.76 16.00 15.49
N ILE A 550 -6.94 16.19 16.07
CA ILE A 550 -7.29 17.45 16.77
C ILE A 550 -6.41 17.66 18.02
N SER A 551 -6.06 16.59 18.73
CA SER A 551 -5.17 16.69 19.91
C SER A 551 -3.74 17.05 19.49
N ILE A 552 -3.24 16.49 18.41
CA ILE A 552 -1.95 16.87 17.82
C ILE A 552 -1.97 18.36 17.47
N THR A 553 -2.98 18.82 16.76
CA THR A 553 -3.18 20.23 16.40
C THR A 553 -3.08 21.16 17.63
N LYS A 554 -3.72 20.79 18.75
CA LYS A 554 -3.67 21.56 20.00
C LYS A 554 -2.30 21.52 20.67
N ASN A 555 -1.66 20.35 20.71
CA ASN A 555 -0.35 20.20 21.31
C ASN A 555 0.72 20.98 20.53
N VAL A 556 0.64 21.00 19.19
CA VAL A 556 1.51 21.83 18.33
C VAL A 556 1.28 23.32 18.60
N ALA A 557 0.04 23.76 18.82
CA ALA A 557 -0.27 25.14 19.17
C ALA A 557 0.34 25.60 20.52
N ASP A 558 0.70 24.67 21.38
CA ASP A 558 1.38 24.94 22.66
C ASP A 558 2.91 24.97 22.52
N MET A 559 3.48 24.53 21.39
CA MET A 559 4.92 24.63 21.11
C MET A 559 5.35 26.07 20.86
N LYS A 560 6.66 26.30 21.00
CA LYS A 560 7.34 27.46 20.39
C LYS A 560 8.03 26.95 19.13
N LYS A 561 8.00 27.77 18.09
CA LYS A 561 8.75 27.45 16.87
C LYS A 561 10.25 27.53 17.18
N ASP A 562 10.98 26.51 16.79
CA ASP A 562 12.45 26.55 16.84
C ASP A 562 12.95 27.61 15.84
N LYS A 563 13.91 28.43 16.29
CA LYS A 563 14.49 29.50 15.48
C LYS A 563 15.42 28.97 14.41
#